data_4f6b6b8494bbff97b1acc556cb8c0d99
#
_entry.id   4f6b6b8494bbff97b1acc556cb8c0d99
#
_cell.length_a   1.000
_cell.length_b   1.000
_cell.length_c   1.000
_cell.angle_alpha   90.00
_cell.angle_beta   90.00
_cell.angle_gamma   90.00
#
_symmetry.space_group_name_H-M   'P 1'
#
loop_
_entity.id
_entity.type
_entity.pdbx_description
1 polymer ?
#
loop_
_entity_poly.entity_id
_entity_poly.type
_entity_poly.pdbx_seq_one_letter_code
_entity_poly.pdbx_strand_id
1 'polypeptide(L)'
;MNALPLGTVPPQKSLIAIPAWNEAGSIASVVASVQEHRPDADILVVNDGSTDLTAQEAQKAGARVVSLPFNVGVGGAMRTAFLYAQREGYQALVQVDADGQHDPADLDRLLEGLADSDIVVGTRFHPESMYFVGGPRRWAMVLLSKALSWMNKGTISDPTSGFRSAGPKAIELFAIEYPADYLGDTVGSLSIAIRQGLVIHEAPVTMYFRQVGRPSKNALWSALYLGRATLAILATGLKANRTPREDAS
;
A
#
# COMPACT_ATOMS: atom_id res chain seq x y z
N MET A 1 17.13 3.69 27.40
CA MET A 1 17.05 2.87 26.19
C MET A 1 17.72 3.65 25.10
N ASN A 2 18.91 3.23 24.65
CA ASN A 2 19.70 3.93 23.65
C ASN A 2 19.04 3.73 22.28
N ALA A 3 18.65 4.84 21.64
CA ALA A 3 18.33 4.84 20.23
C ALA A 3 19.56 4.38 19.45
N LEU A 4 19.43 3.33 18.66
CA LEU A 4 20.45 2.94 17.70
C LEU A 4 20.67 4.11 16.71
N PRO A 5 21.94 4.42 16.33
CA PRO A 5 22.18 5.41 15.32
C PRO A 5 21.50 4.96 14.03
N LEU A 6 20.69 5.85 13.45
CA LEU A 6 20.08 5.69 12.14
C LEU A 6 21.20 5.38 11.13
N GLY A 7 21.34 4.11 10.77
CA GLY A 7 22.20 3.70 9.67
C GLY A 7 21.65 4.35 8.40
N THR A 8 22.46 5.14 7.72
CA THR A 8 22.12 5.68 6.41
C THR A 8 21.83 4.49 5.50
N VAL A 9 20.55 4.25 5.21
CA VAL A 9 20.16 3.32 4.16
C VAL A 9 20.83 3.80 2.88
N PRO A 10 21.63 2.97 2.18
CA PRO A 10 22.24 3.40 0.93
C PRO A 10 21.14 3.90 0.00
N PRO A 11 21.41 4.91 -0.84
CA PRO A 11 20.42 5.48 -1.74
C PRO A 11 19.92 4.38 -2.68
N GLN A 12 18.85 3.70 -2.27
CA GLN A 12 18.15 2.74 -3.12
C GLN A 12 17.35 3.55 -4.13
N LYS A 13 17.44 3.18 -5.41
CA LYS A 13 16.59 3.78 -6.44
C LYS A 13 15.14 3.52 -6.08
N SER A 14 14.47 4.51 -5.50
CA SER A 14 13.13 4.42 -4.96
C SER A 14 12.11 5.13 -5.85
N LEU A 15 10.92 4.55 -5.97
CA LEU A 15 9.79 5.10 -6.69
C LEU A 15 8.65 5.39 -5.72
N ILE A 16 8.16 6.61 -5.71
CA ILE A 16 6.91 6.96 -5.02
C ILE A 16 5.79 6.89 -6.05
N ALA A 17 4.89 5.92 -5.89
CA ALA A 17 3.76 5.67 -6.78
C ALA A 17 2.48 6.28 -6.22
N ILE A 18 1.83 7.15 -6.99
CA ILE A 18 0.62 7.86 -6.59
C ILE A 18 -0.50 7.49 -7.56
N PRO A 19 -1.38 6.52 -7.21
CA PRO A 19 -2.58 6.26 -7.98
C PRO A 19 -3.55 7.43 -7.82
N ALA A 20 -4.06 7.98 -8.94
CA ALA A 20 -4.90 9.17 -8.92
C ALA A 20 -6.09 9.04 -9.88
N TRP A 21 -7.29 9.35 -9.39
CA TRP A 21 -8.52 9.43 -10.20
C TRP A 21 -9.38 10.60 -9.77
N ASN A 22 -9.47 11.62 -10.64
CA ASN A 22 -10.18 12.88 -10.38
C ASN A 22 -9.72 13.57 -9.08
N GLU A 23 -8.40 13.76 -8.98
CA GLU A 23 -7.73 14.38 -7.82
C GLU A 23 -6.97 15.67 -8.23
N ALA A 24 -7.49 16.40 -9.23
CA ALA A 24 -6.87 17.65 -9.71
C ALA A 24 -6.67 18.70 -8.60
N GLY A 25 -7.52 18.69 -7.56
CA GLY A 25 -7.44 19.63 -6.44
C GLY A 25 -6.37 19.32 -5.39
N SER A 26 -5.84 18.10 -5.36
CA SER A 26 -4.90 17.63 -4.33
C SER A 26 -3.55 17.18 -4.89
N ILE A 27 -3.53 16.65 -6.11
CA ILE A 27 -2.36 15.97 -6.67
C ILE A 27 -1.08 16.83 -6.68
N ALA A 28 -1.18 18.11 -7.01
CA ALA A 28 -0.03 19.00 -7.08
C ALA A 28 0.61 19.22 -5.71
N SER A 29 -0.20 19.38 -4.65
CA SER A 29 0.29 19.54 -3.28
C SER A 29 0.90 18.23 -2.74
N VAL A 30 0.33 17.07 -3.08
CA VAL A 30 0.88 15.77 -2.70
C VAL A 30 2.24 15.55 -3.35
N VAL A 31 2.37 15.80 -4.66
CA VAL A 31 3.66 15.70 -5.36
C VAL A 31 4.70 16.64 -4.76
N ALA A 32 4.36 17.90 -4.52
CA ALA A 32 5.27 18.87 -3.92
C ALA A 32 5.73 18.44 -2.51
N SER A 33 4.82 17.97 -1.66
CA SER A 33 5.15 17.49 -0.32
C SER A 33 6.04 16.24 -0.34
N VAL A 34 5.82 15.31 -1.26
CA VAL A 34 6.71 14.16 -1.46
C VAL A 34 8.10 14.62 -1.89
N GLN A 35 8.21 15.57 -2.84
CA GLN A 35 9.50 16.11 -3.30
C GLN A 35 10.28 16.82 -2.19
N GLU A 36 9.58 17.51 -1.29
CA GLU A 36 10.19 18.18 -0.15
C GLU A 36 10.86 17.18 0.81
N HIS A 37 10.18 16.06 1.11
CA HIS A 37 10.67 15.06 2.06
C HIS A 37 11.62 14.03 1.43
N ARG A 38 11.46 13.74 0.13
CA ARG A 38 12.28 12.76 -0.61
C ARG A 38 12.67 13.31 -1.99
N PRO A 39 13.57 14.31 -2.02
CA PRO A 39 14.04 14.91 -3.27
C PRO A 39 14.88 13.95 -4.15
N ASP A 40 15.35 12.86 -3.56
CA ASP A 40 16.12 11.79 -4.21
C ASP A 40 15.24 10.69 -4.84
N ALA A 41 13.94 10.65 -4.54
CA ALA A 41 13.03 9.67 -5.09
C ALA A 41 12.38 10.13 -6.40
N ASP A 42 12.19 9.20 -7.33
CA ASP A 42 11.36 9.45 -8.51
C ASP A 42 9.87 9.36 -8.13
N ILE A 43 9.04 10.23 -8.70
CA ILE A 43 7.59 10.23 -8.47
C ILE A 43 6.87 9.83 -9.75
N LEU A 44 6.02 8.80 -9.64
CA LEU A 44 5.14 8.33 -10.70
C LEU A 44 3.69 8.51 -10.28
N VAL A 45 2.96 9.36 -10.97
CA VAL A 45 1.50 9.43 -10.88
C VAL A 45 0.91 8.50 -11.91
N VAL A 46 0.11 7.52 -11.47
CA VAL A 46 -0.70 6.69 -12.36
C VAL A 46 -2.10 7.28 -12.40
N ASN A 47 -2.38 8.03 -13.46
CA ASN A 47 -3.69 8.62 -13.72
C ASN A 47 -4.64 7.54 -14.23
N ASP A 48 -5.58 7.13 -13.38
CA ASP A 48 -6.52 6.04 -13.64
C ASP A 48 -7.75 6.51 -14.44
N GLY A 49 -7.51 7.04 -15.63
CA GLY A 49 -8.58 7.50 -16.54
C GLY A 49 -9.38 8.68 -15.99
N SER A 50 -8.74 9.66 -15.35
CA SER A 50 -9.41 10.87 -14.86
C SER A 50 -10.03 11.67 -15.99
N THR A 51 -11.16 12.31 -15.71
CA THR A 51 -11.87 13.22 -16.63
C THR A 51 -11.61 14.69 -16.35
N ASP A 52 -10.89 14.99 -15.27
CA ASP A 52 -10.46 16.32 -14.86
C ASP A 52 -8.97 16.59 -15.22
N LEU A 53 -8.41 17.66 -14.67
CA LEU A 53 -7.03 18.09 -14.96
C LEU A 53 -5.96 17.32 -14.15
N THR A 54 -6.27 16.18 -13.50
CA THR A 54 -5.35 15.45 -12.62
C THR A 54 -3.99 15.19 -13.28
N ALA A 55 -3.96 14.66 -14.50
CA ALA A 55 -2.71 14.34 -15.19
C ALA A 55 -1.88 15.59 -15.47
N GLN A 56 -2.51 16.67 -15.85
CA GLN A 56 -1.85 17.93 -16.17
C GLN A 56 -1.26 18.60 -14.94
N GLU A 57 -2.00 18.63 -13.83
CA GLU A 57 -1.53 19.20 -12.55
C GLU A 57 -0.37 18.36 -11.97
N ALA A 58 -0.42 17.03 -12.08
CA ALA A 58 0.68 16.15 -11.69
C ALA A 58 1.95 16.42 -12.50
N GLN A 59 1.83 16.59 -13.83
CA GLN A 59 2.97 16.91 -14.70
C GLN A 59 3.57 18.29 -14.39
N LYS A 60 2.72 19.31 -14.18
CA LYS A 60 3.18 20.65 -13.79
C LYS A 60 3.91 20.64 -12.44
N ALA A 61 3.51 19.78 -11.52
CA ALA A 61 4.17 19.59 -10.23
C ALA A 61 5.49 18.82 -10.33
N GLY A 62 5.87 18.33 -11.53
CA GLY A 62 7.16 17.67 -11.77
C GLY A 62 7.12 16.15 -11.67
N ALA A 63 5.96 15.52 -11.49
CA ALA A 63 5.86 14.06 -11.50
C ALA A 63 5.91 13.48 -12.91
N ARG A 64 6.42 12.26 -13.05
CA ARG A 64 6.17 11.43 -14.23
C ARG A 64 4.71 10.97 -14.20
N VAL A 65 4.03 10.97 -15.34
CA VAL A 65 2.62 10.55 -15.41
C VAL A 65 2.44 9.45 -16.44
N VAL A 66 1.81 8.35 -16.01
CA VAL A 66 1.27 7.32 -16.88
C VAL A 66 -0.25 7.41 -16.82
N SER A 67 -0.90 7.61 -17.96
CA SER A 67 -2.36 7.70 -18.04
C SER A 67 -2.95 6.40 -18.59
N LEU A 68 -3.90 5.83 -17.88
CA LEU A 68 -4.69 4.70 -18.32
C LEU A 68 -5.87 5.19 -19.18
N PRO A 69 -6.32 4.42 -20.17
CA PRO A 69 -7.37 4.86 -21.10
C PRO A 69 -8.76 4.98 -20.46
N PHE A 70 -8.98 4.29 -19.33
CA PHE A 70 -10.22 4.31 -18.55
C PHE A 70 -9.91 3.91 -17.09
N ASN A 71 -10.85 4.17 -16.19
CA ASN A 71 -10.71 3.80 -14.78
C ASN A 71 -10.75 2.28 -14.61
N VAL A 72 -9.64 1.72 -14.11
CA VAL A 72 -9.48 0.30 -13.79
C VAL A 72 -9.45 0.05 -12.27
N GLY A 73 -9.51 1.11 -11.48
CA GLY A 73 -9.42 1.09 -10.03
C GLY A 73 -7.97 1.13 -9.50
N VAL A 74 -7.85 1.46 -8.22
CA VAL A 74 -6.54 1.61 -7.54
C VAL A 74 -5.64 0.38 -7.71
N GLY A 75 -6.21 -0.83 -7.67
CA GLY A 75 -5.46 -2.06 -7.89
C GLY A 75 -4.82 -2.14 -9.29
N GLY A 76 -5.54 -1.78 -10.34
CA GLY A 76 -5.01 -1.71 -11.70
C GLY A 76 -3.98 -0.62 -11.88
N ALA A 77 -4.18 0.54 -11.27
CA ALA A 77 -3.22 1.64 -11.25
C ALA A 77 -1.92 1.21 -10.52
N MET A 78 -2.02 0.58 -9.36
CA MET A 78 -0.85 0.10 -8.62
C MET A 78 -0.13 -1.03 -9.34
N ARG A 79 -0.85 -1.95 -9.99
CA ARG A 79 -0.20 -2.95 -10.85
C ARG A 79 0.63 -2.30 -11.96
N THR A 80 0.12 -1.23 -12.56
CA THR A 80 0.86 -0.44 -13.55
C THR A 80 2.12 0.16 -12.95
N ALA A 81 2.04 0.69 -11.72
CA ALA A 81 3.20 1.22 -11.00
C ALA A 81 4.25 0.13 -10.70
N PHE A 82 3.83 -1.07 -10.29
CA PHE A 82 4.75 -2.19 -10.05
C PHE A 82 5.42 -2.69 -11.34
N LEU A 83 4.67 -2.79 -12.45
CA LEU A 83 5.24 -3.10 -13.77
C LEU A 83 6.27 -2.06 -14.19
N TYR A 84 5.98 -0.78 -13.99
CA TYR A 84 6.91 0.31 -14.26
C TYR A 84 8.16 0.20 -13.38
N ALA A 85 7.98 -0.01 -12.07
CA ALA A 85 9.09 -0.15 -11.13
C ALA A 85 10.02 -1.31 -11.50
N GLN A 86 9.46 -2.48 -11.82
CA GLN A 86 10.23 -3.66 -12.25
C GLN A 86 11.02 -3.36 -13.53
N ARG A 87 10.36 -2.79 -14.54
CA ARG A 87 10.97 -2.49 -15.83
C ARG A 87 12.12 -1.50 -15.74
N GLU A 88 11.96 -0.47 -14.90
CA GLU A 88 12.95 0.59 -14.72
C GLU A 88 14.01 0.26 -13.65
N GLY A 89 13.93 -0.93 -13.03
CA GLY A 89 14.92 -1.43 -12.07
C GLY A 89 14.91 -0.71 -10.73
N TYR A 90 13.75 -0.27 -10.24
CA TYR A 90 13.62 0.27 -8.90
C TYR A 90 13.80 -0.81 -7.84
N GLN A 91 14.45 -0.45 -6.74
CA GLN A 91 14.73 -1.35 -5.62
C GLN A 91 13.70 -1.21 -4.50
N ALA A 92 12.96 -0.11 -4.49
CA ALA A 92 11.87 0.13 -3.58
C ALA A 92 10.74 0.88 -4.29
N LEU A 93 9.49 0.57 -3.94
CA LEU A 93 8.30 1.31 -4.34
C LEU A 93 7.50 1.65 -3.08
N VAL A 94 7.09 2.92 -2.94
CA VAL A 94 6.16 3.35 -1.89
C VAL A 94 4.88 3.84 -2.53
N GLN A 95 3.73 3.32 -2.08
CA GLN A 95 2.43 3.86 -2.46
C GLN A 95 2.07 5.03 -1.56
N VAL A 96 1.68 6.16 -2.17
CA VAL A 96 1.11 7.33 -1.50
C VAL A 96 -0.21 7.67 -2.18
N ASP A 97 -1.28 7.86 -1.41
CA ASP A 97 -2.58 8.20 -1.98
C ASP A 97 -2.64 9.69 -2.40
N ALA A 98 -3.35 9.98 -3.49
CA ALA A 98 -3.45 11.31 -4.09
C ALA A 98 -4.30 12.30 -3.28
N ASP A 99 -4.95 11.87 -2.18
CA ASP A 99 -5.90 12.67 -1.40
C ASP A 99 -5.27 13.47 -0.25
N GLY A 100 -3.95 13.35 -0.08
CA GLY A 100 -3.19 14.06 0.94
C GLY A 100 -3.36 13.55 2.37
N GLN A 101 -3.88 12.33 2.56
CA GLN A 101 -4.03 11.74 3.89
C GLN A 101 -2.72 11.18 4.46
N HIS A 102 -1.80 10.74 3.62
CA HIS A 102 -0.50 10.19 4.03
C HIS A 102 0.49 11.31 4.33
N ASP A 103 1.19 11.20 5.46
CA ASP A 103 2.26 12.12 5.82
C ASP A 103 3.57 11.71 5.11
N PRO A 104 4.11 12.52 4.18
CA PRO A 104 5.37 12.19 3.52
C PRO A 104 6.58 12.15 4.46
N ALA A 105 6.51 12.73 5.65
CA ALA A 105 7.55 12.61 6.67
C ALA A 105 7.77 11.16 7.14
N ASP A 106 6.79 10.27 6.95
CA ASP A 106 6.90 8.84 7.29
C ASP A 106 7.50 7.98 6.16
N LEU A 107 7.84 8.56 4.99
CA LEU A 107 8.42 7.83 3.85
C LEU A 107 9.73 7.13 4.23
N ASP A 108 10.60 7.81 4.98
CA ASP A 108 11.88 7.24 5.41
C ASP A 108 11.65 5.99 6.26
N ARG A 109 10.73 6.06 7.22
CA ARG A 109 10.40 4.93 8.10
C ARG A 109 9.90 3.71 7.32
N LEU A 110 9.09 3.92 6.29
CA LEU A 110 8.61 2.82 5.42
C LEU A 110 9.75 2.22 4.58
N LEU A 111 10.69 3.03 4.12
CA LEU A 111 11.83 2.57 3.32
C LEU A 111 12.87 1.87 4.19
N GLU A 112 13.17 2.40 5.38
CA GLU A 112 14.09 1.78 6.35
C GLU A 112 13.61 0.39 6.78
N GLY A 113 12.32 0.22 6.97
CA GLY A 113 11.74 -1.08 7.33
C GLY A 113 11.94 -2.18 6.29
N LEU A 114 12.28 -1.84 5.03
CA LEU A 114 12.63 -2.81 3.99
C LEU A 114 14.00 -3.47 4.20
N ALA A 115 14.81 -3.01 5.13
CA ALA A 115 16.09 -3.66 5.47
C ALA A 115 15.86 -5.09 6.01
N ASP A 116 14.76 -5.30 6.75
CA ASP A 116 14.43 -6.57 7.42
C ASP A 116 13.12 -7.18 6.92
N SER A 117 12.52 -6.62 5.86
CA SER A 117 11.26 -7.11 5.32
C SER A 117 11.14 -6.90 3.81
N ASP A 118 10.23 -7.63 3.18
CA ASP A 118 9.92 -7.48 1.75
C ASP A 118 8.82 -6.43 1.52
N ILE A 119 7.98 -6.20 2.55
CA ILE A 119 6.88 -5.22 2.54
C ILE A 119 6.79 -4.56 3.92
N VAL A 120 6.61 -3.24 3.95
CA VAL A 120 6.24 -2.52 5.17
C VAL A 120 4.88 -1.86 5.00
N VAL A 121 3.98 -2.12 5.95
CA VAL A 121 2.64 -1.53 6.00
C VAL A 121 2.63 -0.40 7.02
N GLY A 122 2.30 0.81 6.60
CA GLY A 122 2.08 1.93 7.50
C GLY A 122 0.80 1.73 8.32
N THR A 123 0.93 1.54 9.63
CA THR A 123 -0.23 1.34 10.51
C THR A 123 -0.66 2.61 11.19
N ARG A 124 -1.97 2.87 11.15
CA ARG A 124 -2.65 3.95 11.88
C ARG A 124 -2.96 3.60 13.33
N PHE A 125 -2.84 2.32 13.68
CA PHE A 125 -3.23 1.79 15.00
C PHE A 125 -2.02 1.64 15.90
N HIS A 126 -1.49 2.76 16.40
CA HIS A 126 -0.44 2.81 17.40
C HIS A 126 -0.89 3.64 18.61
N PRO A 127 -0.25 3.52 19.79
CA PRO A 127 -0.72 4.15 21.03
C PRO A 127 -0.88 5.67 20.97
N GLU A 128 -0.12 6.33 20.10
CA GLU A 128 -0.12 7.79 19.94
C GLU A 128 -1.09 8.27 18.83
N SER A 129 -1.75 7.33 18.15
CA SER A 129 -2.65 7.65 17.04
C SER A 129 -4.00 8.16 17.54
N MET A 130 -4.47 9.26 16.96
CA MET A 130 -5.83 9.78 17.16
C MET A 130 -6.86 9.14 16.22
N TYR A 131 -6.47 8.12 15.43
CA TYR A 131 -7.36 7.50 14.47
C TYR A 131 -8.30 6.50 15.12
N PHE A 132 -9.60 6.76 15.04
CA PHE A 132 -10.63 5.92 15.64
C PHE A 132 -11.58 5.33 14.58
N VAL A 133 -11.72 4.00 14.58
CA VAL A 133 -12.72 3.29 13.78
C VAL A 133 -13.78 2.71 14.70
N GLY A 134 -15.05 3.11 14.51
CA GLY A 134 -16.18 2.61 15.28
C GLY A 134 -17.07 1.63 14.49
N GLY A 135 -18.02 0.98 15.23
CA GLY A 135 -19.09 0.19 14.63
C GLY A 135 -18.69 -1.15 14.00
N PRO A 136 -19.55 -1.73 13.12
CA PRO A 136 -19.36 -3.06 12.52
C PRO A 136 -18.06 -3.19 11.72
N ARG A 137 -17.58 -2.09 11.11
CA ARG A 137 -16.32 -2.05 10.37
C ARG A 137 -15.14 -2.40 11.25
N ARG A 138 -15.13 -1.96 12.51
CA ARG A 138 -14.05 -2.29 13.47
C ARG A 138 -13.94 -3.80 13.71
N TRP A 139 -15.06 -4.48 13.92
CA TRP A 139 -15.07 -5.91 14.12
C TRP A 139 -14.55 -6.68 12.90
N ALA A 140 -14.98 -6.27 11.70
CA ALA A 140 -14.48 -6.87 10.47
C ALA A 140 -12.97 -6.65 10.30
N MET A 141 -12.46 -5.46 10.61
CA MET A 141 -11.03 -5.16 10.56
C MET A 141 -10.23 -5.98 11.58
N VAL A 142 -10.74 -6.15 12.82
CA VAL A 142 -10.07 -6.97 13.85
C VAL A 142 -10.01 -8.43 13.44
N LEU A 143 -11.09 -8.99 12.88
CA LEU A 143 -11.09 -10.38 12.41
C LEU A 143 -10.10 -10.57 11.25
N LEU A 144 -10.07 -9.65 10.32
CA LEU A 144 -9.16 -9.66 9.18
C LEU A 144 -7.70 -9.54 9.63
N SER A 145 -7.41 -8.59 10.52
CA SER A 145 -6.10 -8.40 11.14
C SER A 145 -5.61 -9.69 11.81
N LYS A 146 -6.46 -10.34 12.62
CA LYS A 146 -6.11 -11.62 13.27
C LYS A 146 -5.84 -12.72 12.27
N ALA A 147 -6.65 -12.84 11.20
CA ALA A 147 -6.47 -13.86 10.18
C ALA A 147 -5.14 -13.68 9.43
N LEU A 148 -4.83 -12.45 9.00
CA LEU A 148 -3.57 -12.15 8.31
C LEU A 148 -2.36 -12.27 9.25
N SER A 149 -2.46 -11.81 10.50
CA SER A 149 -1.39 -11.97 11.50
C SER A 149 -1.08 -13.43 11.78
N TRP A 150 -2.11 -14.28 11.85
CA TRP A 150 -1.91 -15.72 12.01
C TRP A 150 -1.17 -16.33 10.80
N MET A 151 -1.50 -15.93 9.58
CA MET A 151 -0.81 -16.40 8.36
C MET A 151 0.61 -15.84 8.26
N ASN A 152 0.82 -14.57 8.60
CA ASN A 152 2.11 -13.86 8.51
C ASN A 152 3.10 -14.30 9.61
N LYS A 153 2.64 -15.01 10.67
CA LYS A 153 3.42 -15.27 11.89
C LYS A 153 3.99 -14.00 12.55
N GLY A 154 3.34 -12.86 12.32
CA GLY A 154 3.69 -11.53 12.81
C GLY A 154 2.47 -10.62 12.83
N THR A 155 2.56 -9.48 13.52
CA THR A 155 1.42 -8.57 13.66
C THR A 155 1.13 -7.84 12.36
N ILE A 156 -0.14 -7.86 11.93
CA ILE A 156 -0.70 -6.99 10.90
C ILE A 156 -1.96 -6.36 11.50
N SER A 157 -1.84 -5.14 12.01
CA SER A 157 -2.91 -4.43 12.70
C SER A 157 -3.78 -3.60 11.74
N ASP A 158 -3.19 -3.11 10.62
CA ASP A 158 -3.86 -2.28 9.63
C ASP A 158 -3.77 -2.83 8.19
N PRO A 159 -4.45 -3.95 7.91
CA PRO A 159 -4.39 -4.58 6.60
C PRO A 159 -5.03 -3.75 5.47
N THR A 160 -5.74 -2.66 5.82
CA THR A 160 -6.43 -1.80 4.86
C THR A 160 -5.68 -0.52 4.54
N SER A 161 -4.50 -0.31 5.12
CA SER A 161 -3.67 0.85 4.81
C SER A 161 -3.13 0.75 3.37
N GLY A 162 -3.27 1.82 2.60
CA GLY A 162 -2.62 1.97 1.29
C GLY A 162 -1.18 2.49 1.39
N PHE A 163 -0.80 3.09 2.52
CA PHE A 163 0.55 3.62 2.74
C PHE A 163 1.53 2.48 3.02
N ARG A 164 2.23 2.04 1.99
CA ARG A 164 3.07 0.83 2.02
C ARG A 164 4.33 1.01 1.21
N SER A 165 5.40 0.35 1.64
CA SER A 165 6.58 0.13 0.81
C SER A 165 6.72 -1.33 0.41
N ALA A 166 7.35 -1.55 -0.74
CA ALA A 166 7.62 -2.85 -1.33
C ALA A 166 9.08 -2.90 -1.81
N GLY A 167 9.82 -3.90 -1.36
CA GLY A 167 11.18 -4.20 -1.79
C GLY A 167 11.21 -5.01 -3.11
N PRO A 168 12.40 -5.40 -3.58
CA PRO A 168 12.57 -6.01 -4.90
C PRO A 168 11.71 -7.25 -5.14
N LYS A 169 11.65 -8.19 -4.20
CA LYS A 169 10.85 -9.41 -4.33
C LYS A 169 9.35 -9.11 -4.41
N ALA A 170 8.88 -8.13 -3.63
CA ALA A 170 7.49 -7.70 -3.68
C ALA A 170 7.16 -6.96 -4.99
N ILE A 171 8.09 -6.15 -5.52
CA ILE A 171 7.95 -5.51 -6.83
C ILE A 171 7.81 -6.56 -7.94
N GLU A 172 8.68 -7.57 -7.96
CA GLU A 172 8.60 -8.67 -8.94
C GLU A 172 7.27 -9.42 -8.87
N LEU A 173 6.86 -9.81 -7.67
CA LEU A 173 5.60 -10.50 -7.43
C LEU A 173 4.40 -9.67 -7.90
N PHE A 174 4.33 -8.42 -7.48
CA PHE A 174 3.19 -7.56 -7.73
C PHE A 174 3.11 -7.01 -9.16
N ALA A 175 4.20 -6.98 -9.89
CA ALA A 175 4.17 -6.73 -11.33
C ALA A 175 3.33 -7.78 -12.07
N ILE A 176 3.31 -9.03 -11.58
CA ILE A 176 2.59 -10.15 -12.19
C ILE A 176 1.22 -10.37 -11.54
N GLU A 177 1.16 -10.40 -10.22
CA GLU A 177 -0.01 -10.93 -9.45
C GLU A 177 -0.72 -9.86 -8.59
N TYR A 178 -0.55 -8.56 -8.86
CA TYR A 178 -1.25 -7.56 -8.06
C TYR A 178 -2.75 -7.56 -8.35
N PRO A 179 -3.61 -7.69 -7.31
CA PRO A 179 -5.07 -7.79 -7.51
C PRO A 179 -5.65 -6.45 -7.96
N ALA A 180 -6.54 -6.51 -8.95
CA ALA A 180 -7.25 -5.33 -9.45
C ALA A 180 -8.58 -5.06 -8.74
N ASP A 181 -9.10 -6.03 -7.95
CA ASP A 181 -10.39 -5.94 -7.29
C ASP A 181 -10.40 -4.96 -6.12
N TYR A 182 -11.59 -4.46 -5.78
CA TYR A 182 -11.79 -3.59 -4.60
C TYR A 182 -11.32 -4.28 -3.31
N LEU A 183 -10.48 -3.61 -2.51
CA LEU A 183 -9.71 -4.15 -1.38
C LEU A 183 -8.74 -5.30 -1.78
N GLY A 184 -8.67 -5.69 -3.04
CA GLY A 184 -7.66 -6.59 -3.54
C GLY A 184 -6.28 -5.93 -3.46
N ASP A 185 -6.21 -4.64 -3.77
CA ASP A 185 -5.02 -3.80 -3.67
C ASP A 185 -4.39 -3.82 -2.26
N THR A 186 -5.20 -3.88 -1.21
CA THR A 186 -4.74 -3.86 0.18
C THR A 186 -4.70 -5.26 0.78
N VAL A 187 -5.84 -5.87 1.02
CA VAL A 187 -5.96 -7.16 1.72
C VAL A 187 -5.53 -8.33 0.85
N GLY A 188 -5.91 -8.30 -0.42
CA GLY A 188 -5.59 -9.36 -1.39
C GLY A 188 -4.08 -9.42 -1.65
N SER A 189 -3.42 -8.27 -1.84
CA SER A 189 -1.98 -8.20 -2.05
C SER A 189 -1.19 -8.75 -0.86
N LEU A 190 -1.59 -8.42 0.39
CA LEU A 190 -0.97 -9.00 1.58
C LEU A 190 -1.17 -10.51 1.66
N SER A 191 -2.37 -11.00 1.34
CA SER A 191 -2.65 -12.45 1.31
C SER A 191 -1.79 -13.19 0.28
N ILE A 192 -1.59 -12.61 -0.90
CA ILE A 192 -0.70 -13.16 -1.93
C ILE A 192 0.75 -13.16 -1.44
N ALA A 193 1.25 -12.04 -0.93
CA ALA A 193 2.61 -11.90 -0.41
C ALA A 193 2.91 -12.92 0.68
N ILE A 194 2.02 -13.09 1.66
CA ILE A 194 2.17 -14.06 2.75
C ILE A 194 2.26 -15.49 2.20
N ARG A 195 1.41 -15.85 1.22
CA ARG A 195 1.43 -17.20 0.62
C ARG A 195 2.70 -17.45 -0.18
N GLN A 196 3.31 -16.42 -0.75
CA GLN A 196 4.58 -16.49 -1.45
C GLN A 196 5.79 -16.42 -0.49
N GLY A 197 5.54 -16.37 0.83
CA GLY A 197 6.57 -16.38 1.86
C GLY A 197 7.32 -15.06 2.04
N LEU A 198 6.76 -13.94 1.57
CA LEU A 198 7.34 -12.63 1.78
C LEU A 198 7.20 -12.21 3.25
N VAL A 199 8.23 -11.53 3.74
CA VAL A 199 8.25 -10.99 5.11
C VAL A 199 7.56 -9.64 5.12
N ILE A 200 6.54 -9.48 6.00
CA ILE A 200 5.76 -8.25 6.13
C ILE A 200 5.93 -7.71 7.55
N HIS A 201 6.35 -6.46 7.63
CA HIS A 201 6.42 -5.70 8.88
C HIS A 201 5.41 -4.54 8.87
N GLU A 202 5.16 -3.96 10.05
CA GLU A 202 4.39 -2.72 10.19
C GLU A 202 5.28 -1.61 10.76
N ALA A 203 5.02 -0.38 10.29
CA ALA A 203 5.62 0.82 10.82
C ALA A 203 4.52 1.82 11.21
N PRO A 204 4.60 2.49 12.38
CA PRO A 204 3.63 3.50 12.77
C PRO A 204 3.73 4.71 11.83
N VAL A 205 2.58 5.19 11.34
CA VAL A 205 2.50 6.34 10.43
C VAL A 205 1.42 7.32 10.87
N THR A 206 1.62 8.56 10.51
CA THR A 206 0.65 9.63 10.70
C THR A 206 -0.30 9.68 9.51
N MET A 207 -1.58 9.82 9.80
CA MET A 207 -2.58 10.05 8.77
C MET A 207 -3.43 11.27 9.08
N TYR A 208 -3.57 12.13 8.08
CA TYR A 208 -4.40 13.33 8.17
C TYR A 208 -5.85 13.04 7.73
N PHE A 209 -6.75 13.94 8.10
CA PHE A 209 -8.09 13.91 7.54
C PHE A 209 -8.07 14.35 6.08
N ARG A 210 -8.85 13.66 5.24
CA ARG A 210 -9.01 14.02 3.84
C ARG A 210 -9.47 15.46 3.70
N GLN A 211 -8.73 16.26 2.92
CA GLN A 211 -9.02 17.68 2.75
C GLN A 211 -9.94 17.95 1.55
N VAL A 212 -9.88 17.11 0.50
CA VAL A 212 -10.61 17.28 -0.77
C VAL A 212 -11.14 15.92 -1.25
N GLY A 213 -12.27 15.92 -1.99
CA GLY A 213 -12.83 14.74 -2.63
C GLY A 213 -13.91 14.01 -1.85
N ARG A 214 -14.48 12.95 -2.43
CA ARG A 214 -15.53 12.11 -1.83
C ARG A 214 -15.00 10.71 -1.54
N PRO A 215 -15.40 10.07 -0.42
CA PRO A 215 -15.04 8.67 -0.15
C PRO A 215 -15.55 7.76 -1.26
N SER A 216 -14.72 6.81 -1.68
CA SER A 216 -15.02 5.95 -2.83
C SER A 216 -16.22 5.03 -2.64
N LYS A 217 -16.62 4.68 -1.40
CA LYS A 217 -17.81 3.81 -1.12
C LYS A 217 -18.37 3.98 0.30
N ASN A 218 -19.64 3.54 0.48
CA ASN A 218 -20.36 3.55 1.76
C ASN A 218 -19.81 2.51 2.75
N ALA A 219 -19.83 2.84 4.05
CA ALA A 219 -19.30 2.02 5.15
C ALA A 219 -19.88 0.59 5.20
N LEU A 220 -21.16 0.41 4.83
CA LEU A 220 -21.83 -0.89 4.82
C LEU A 220 -21.27 -1.84 3.74
N TRP A 221 -21.06 -1.34 2.53
CA TRP A 221 -20.43 -2.10 1.44
C TRP A 221 -18.98 -2.48 1.79
N SER A 222 -18.24 -1.57 2.40
CA SER A 222 -16.88 -1.86 2.87
C SER A 222 -16.85 -2.98 3.93
N ALA A 223 -17.78 -3.00 4.87
CA ALA A 223 -17.88 -4.05 5.89
C ALA A 223 -18.22 -5.42 5.27
N LEU A 224 -19.12 -5.45 4.28
CA LEU A 224 -19.49 -6.70 3.58
C LEU A 224 -18.29 -7.29 2.80
N TYR A 225 -17.54 -6.43 2.12
CA TYR A 225 -16.33 -6.85 1.38
C TYR A 225 -15.23 -7.35 2.31
N LEU A 226 -15.00 -6.68 3.45
CA LEU A 226 -14.05 -7.14 4.47
C LEU A 226 -14.44 -8.51 5.02
N GLY A 227 -15.73 -8.74 5.26
CA GLY A 227 -16.25 -10.04 5.69
C GLY A 227 -16.00 -11.15 4.66
N ARG A 228 -16.27 -10.88 3.38
CA ARG A 228 -16.00 -11.84 2.27
C ARG A 228 -14.50 -12.11 2.13
N ALA A 229 -13.67 -11.08 2.19
CA ALA A 229 -12.21 -11.23 2.13
C ALA A 229 -11.69 -12.08 3.29
N THR A 230 -12.18 -11.85 4.50
CA THR A 230 -11.82 -12.65 5.69
C THR A 230 -12.19 -14.14 5.50
N LEU A 231 -13.41 -14.41 5.03
CA LEU A 231 -13.85 -15.79 4.75
C LEU A 231 -13.01 -16.46 3.67
N ALA A 232 -12.66 -15.76 2.60
CA ALA A 232 -11.81 -16.30 1.55
C ALA A 232 -10.39 -16.61 2.06
N ILE A 233 -9.82 -15.75 2.89
CA ILE A 233 -8.50 -15.95 3.51
C ILE A 233 -8.52 -17.17 4.45
N LEU A 234 -9.52 -17.29 5.31
CA LEU A 234 -9.65 -18.43 6.21
C LEU A 234 -9.84 -19.73 5.44
N ALA A 235 -10.64 -19.74 4.37
CA ALA A 235 -10.86 -20.94 3.54
C ALA A 235 -9.58 -21.39 2.82
N THR A 236 -8.75 -20.44 2.35
CA THR A 236 -7.47 -20.74 1.69
C THR A 236 -6.38 -21.13 2.68
N GLY A 237 -6.32 -20.50 3.85
CA GLY A 237 -5.40 -20.83 4.93
C GLY A 237 -5.61 -22.26 5.47
N LEU A 238 -6.87 -22.69 5.59
CA LEU A 238 -7.22 -24.06 6.01
C LEU A 238 -6.83 -25.11 4.95
N LYS A 239 -6.83 -24.76 3.66
CA LYS A 239 -6.37 -25.67 2.59
C LYS A 239 -4.86 -25.82 2.56
N ALA A 240 -4.11 -24.75 2.78
CA ALA A 240 -2.64 -24.78 2.80
C ALA A 240 -2.07 -25.65 3.94
N ASN A 241 -2.78 -25.72 5.08
CA ASN A 241 -2.41 -26.61 6.21
C ASN A 241 -2.78 -28.09 5.99
N ARG A 242 -3.49 -28.44 4.93
CA ARG A 242 -3.95 -29.83 4.66
C ARG A 242 -3.13 -30.57 3.61
N THR A 243 -2.20 -29.94 2.95
CA THR A 243 -1.26 -30.67 2.07
C THR A 243 -0.10 -31.16 2.94
N PRO A 244 0.03 -32.49 3.19
CA PRO A 244 1.24 -33.05 3.76
C PRO A 244 2.39 -32.78 2.79
N ARG A 245 3.54 -32.43 3.32
CA ARG A 245 4.79 -32.60 2.59
C ARG A 245 4.97 -34.10 2.37
N GLU A 246 4.55 -34.60 1.22
CA GLU A 246 4.95 -35.92 0.75
C GLU A 246 6.32 -35.78 0.08
N ASP A 247 7.28 -36.38 0.75
CA ASP A 247 8.39 -37.16 0.26
C ASP A 247 9.49 -36.51 -0.57
N ALA A 248 10.55 -36.19 0.16
CA ALA A 248 11.90 -36.43 -0.35
C ALA A 248 12.35 -37.80 0.18
N SER A 249 12.22 -38.81 -0.63
CA SER A 249 13.00 -40.06 -0.55
C SER A 249 13.99 -40.08 -1.70
#